data_c424a54f60a08e2a5e3df077d22174e9
#
_entry.id   c424a54f60a08e2a5e3df077d22174e9
#
_cell.length_a   1.000
_cell.length_b   1.000
_cell.length_c   1.000
_cell.angle_alpha   90.00
_cell.angle_beta   90.00
_cell.angle_gamma   90.00
#
_symmetry.space_group_name_H-M   'P 1'
#
loop_
_entity.id
_entity.type
_entity.pdbx_description
1 polymer ?
#
loop_
_entity_poly.entity_id
_entity_poly.type
_entity_poly.pdbx_seq_one_letter_code
_entity_poly.pdbx_strand_id
1 'polypeptide(L)'
;MKLLPVIFKRQLVSYARTPGTYLSVAAFVLLCAALGLNTSPWLEEGGADLQVFFQLHPWLYLLLIQSLSTQLWSDEHNPGMRNMMKTLPITTVERVLGKFLAAWVVCGIALALTFPLVVVANYLGAADNAVITSQFLASGLLAGSYLSVGCFICALTHRRIVIFILSLGLLLTVSMLSSALDALEHQAPIWVVDSLIALDPILRFGTLDNGKLTLHDSLYFVSMILAFLAATAVTLNYKTR
;
A
#
# COMPACT_ATOMS: atom_id res chain seq x y z
N MET A 1 -23.47 -7.74 -6.79
CA MET A 1 -22.03 -8.01 -7.01
C MET A 1 -21.70 -8.78 -8.28
N LYS A 2 -22.59 -8.77 -9.29
CA LYS A 2 -22.37 -9.52 -10.55
C LYS A 2 -21.34 -8.90 -11.50
N LEU A 3 -21.06 -7.60 -11.39
CA LEU A 3 -20.18 -6.88 -12.31
C LEU A 3 -18.76 -6.58 -11.74
N LEU A 4 -18.54 -6.89 -10.46
CA LEU A 4 -17.23 -6.73 -9.80
C LEU A 4 -16.08 -7.43 -10.56
N PRO A 5 -16.20 -8.72 -11.00
CA PRO A 5 -15.09 -9.39 -11.70
C PRO A 5 -14.80 -8.77 -13.07
N VAL A 6 -15.79 -8.18 -13.71
CA VAL A 6 -15.61 -7.50 -15.01
C VAL A 6 -14.79 -6.22 -14.82
N ILE A 7 -15.11 -5.42 -13.79
CA ILE A 7 -14.39 -4.18 -13.46
C ILE A 7 -12.96 -4.51 -13.05
N PHE A 8 -12.77 -5.51 -12.19
CA PHE A 8 -11.49 -6.01 -11.75
C PHE A 8 -10.59 -6.42 -12.93
N LYS A 9 -11.09 -7.31 -13.79
CA LYS A 9 -10.35 -7.78 -14.98
C LYS A 9 -9.97 -6.62 -15.91
N ARG A 10 -10.90 -5.71 -16.15
CA ARG A 10 -10.67 -4.54 -16.99
C ARG A 10 -9.58 -3.64 -16.41
N GLN A 11 -9.64 -3.35 -15.11
CA GLN A 11 -8.64 -2.52 -14.45
C GLN A 11 -7.27 -3.19 -14.44
N LEU A 12 -7.21 -4.50 -14.22
CA LEU A 12 -5.97 -5.27 -14.27
C LEU A 12 -5.34 -5.22 -15.67
N VAL A 13 -6.15 -5.37 -16.73
CA VAL A 13 -5.69 -5.23 -18.12
C VAL A 13 -5.22 -3.81 -18.42
N SER A 14 -5.86 -2.78 -17.84
CA SER A 14 -5.43 -1.40 -17.96
C SER A 14 -4.02 -1.20 -17.38
N TYR A 15 -3.76 -1.72 -16.18
CA TYR A 15 -2.42 -1.73 -15.58
C TYR A 15 -1.39 -2.49 -16.43
N ALA A 16 -1.77 -3.65 -16.94
CA ALA A 16 -0.90 -4.44 -17.80
C ALA A 16 -0.57 -3.79 -19.16
N ARG A 17 -1.38 -2.84 -19.63
CA ARG A 17 -1.14 -2.10 -20.88
C ARG A 17 -0.40 -0.78 -20.68
N THR A 18 -0.28 -0.32 -19.44
CA THR A 18 0.33 0.99 -19.13
C THR A 18 1.81 0.81 -18.82
N PRO A 19 2.73 1.39 -19.61
CA PRO A 19 4.18 1.24 -19.38
C PRO A 19 4.62 1.82 -18.02
N GLY A 20 3.92 2.82 -17.51
CA GLY A 20 4.18 3.39 -16.19
C GLY A 20 4.04 2.39 -15.05
N THR A 21 3.13 1.40 -15.17
CA THR A 21 2.98 0.33 -14.18
C THR A 21 4.23 -0.55 -14.12
N TYR A 22 4.74 -0.96 -15.28
CA TYR A 22 5.96 -1.77 -15.32
C TYR A 22 7.17 -1.02 -14.79
N LEU A 23 7.28 0.27 -15.11
CA LEU A 23 8.36 1.12 -14.61
C LEU A 23 8.31 1.25 -13.09
N SER A 24 7.13 1.46 -12.52
CA SER A 24 6.98 1.59 -11.05
C SER A 24 7.21 0.27 -10.31
N VAL A 25 6.74 -0.86 -10.85
CA VAL A 25 7.00 -2.20 -10.29
C VAL A 25 8.50 -2.54 -10.42
N ALA A 26 9.11 -2.29 -11.58
CA ALA A 26 10.54 -2.52 -11.75
C ALA A 26 11.39 -1.65 -10.83
N ALA A 27 11.06 -0.36 -10.69
CA ALA A 27 11.73 0.55 -9.75
C ALA A 27 11.58 0.05 -8.31
N PHE A 28 10.40 -0.39 -7.89
CA PHE A 28 10.17 -0.96 -6.57
C PHE A 28 11.07 -2.18 -6.32
N VAL A 29 11.06 -3.17 -7.22
CA VAL A 29 11.85 -4.40 -7.09
C VAL A 29 13.35 -4.10 -7.09
N LEU A 30 13.81 -3.23 -7.99
CA LEU A 30 15.23 -2.83 -8.05
C LEU A 30 15.68 -2.08 -6.79
N LEU A 31 14.86 -1.18 -6.27
CA LEU A 31 15.16 -0.46 -5.04
C LEU A 31 15.13 -1.41 -3.83
N CYS A 32 14.16 -2.32 -3.75
CA CYS A 32 14.14 -3.37 -2.74
C CYS A 32 15.42 -4.21 -2.78
N ALA A 33 15.84 -4.65 -3.96
CA ALA A 33 17.05 -5.44 -4.13
C ALA A 33 18.31 -4.63 -3.77
N ALA A 34 18.43 -3.42 -4.32
CA ALA A 34 19.61 -2.59 -4.11
C ALA A 34 19.78 -2.18 -2.64
N LEU A 35 18.71 -1.73 -1.98
CA LEU A 35 18.74 -1.34 -0.59
C LEU A 35 18.85 -2.55 0.33
N GLY A 36 18.11 -3.61 0.07
CA GLY A 36 18.18 -4.85 0.85
C GLY A 36 19.58 -5.47 0.85
N LEU A 37 20.26 -5.51 -0.30
CA LEU A 37 21.61 -6.05 -0.38
C LEU A 37 22.67 -5.12 0.24
N ASN A 38 22.46 -3.80 0.19
CA ASN A 38 23.45 -2.82 0.67
C ASN A 38 23.34 -2.53 2.17
N THR A 39 22.15 -2.62 2.75
CA THR A 39 21.91 -2.28 4.17
C THR A 39 21.94 -3.49 5.11
N SER A 40 21.88 -4.70 4.57
CA SER A 40 21.81 -5.90 5.39
C SER A 40 23.20 -6.50 5.64
N PRO A 41 23.57 -6.76 6.90
CA PRO A 41 24.88 -7.32 7.27
C PRO A 41 25.03 -8.82 6.95
N TRP A 42 24.07 -9.43 6.25
CA TRP A 42 24.08 -10.87 5.95
C TRP A 42 25.32 -11.35 5.16
N LEU A 43 25.95 -10.46 4.37
CA LEU A 43 27.19 -10.77 3.66
C LEU A 43 28.41 -10.83 4.60
N GLU A 44 28.36 -10.14 5.74
CA GLU A 44 29.50 -10.04 6.68
C GLU A 44 29.36 -10.97 7.90
N GLU A 45 28.14 -11.17 8.42
CA GLU A 45 27.90 -11.88 9.69
C GLU A 45 27.30 -13.29 9.51
N GLY A 46 26.99 -13.71 8.27
CA GLY A 46 26.42 -15.05 8.02
C GLY A 46 25.01 -15.28 8.61
N GLY A 47 24.34 -14.20 9.02
CA GLY A 47 22.97 -14.22 9.54
C GLY A 47 21.97 -13.82 8.47
N ALA A 48 21.01 -14.69 8.14
CA ALA A 48 19.98 -14.44 7.13
C ALA A 48 18.77 -13.67 7.70
N ASP A 49 18.99 -12.47 8.25
CA ASP A 49 17.92 -11.63 8.77
C ASP A 49 17.40 -10.67 7.69
N LEU A 50 16.16 -10.87 7.27
CA LEU A 50 15.45 -10.02 6.30
C LEU A 50 14.70 -8.86 6.98
N GLN A 51 14.81 -8.66 8.29
CA GLN A 51 14.08 -7.64 9.02
C GLN A 51 14.37 -6.23 8.45
N VAL A 52 15.64 -5.91 8.25
CA VAL A 52 16.05 -4.60 7.67
C VAL A 52 15.47 -4.39 6.28
N PHE A 53 15.38 -5.47 5.47
CA PHE A 53 14.77 -5.43 4.15
C PHE A 53 13.27 -5.05 4.23
N PHE A 54 12.52 -5.67 5.14
CA PHE A 54 11.09 -5.35 5.27
C PHE A 54 10.85 -3.97 5.89
N GLN A 55 11.70 -3.48 6.78
CA GLN A 55 11.61 -2.13 7.35
C GLN A 55 11.68 -1.02 6.28
N LEU A 56 12.25 -1.29 5.11
CA LEU A 56 12.27 -0.35 3.99
C LEU A 56 10.96 -0.32 3.19
N HIS A 57 10.12 -1.37 3.28
CA HIS A 57 8.89 -1.48 2.49
C HIS A 57 7.92 -0.30 2.67
N PRO A 58 7.67 0.25 3.87
CA PRO A 58 6.79 1.41 4.02
C PRO A 58 7.21 2.59 3.14
N TRP A 59 8.51 2.86 3.05
CA TRP A 59 9.07 3.94 2.25
C TRP A 59 9.00 3.67 0.75
N LEU A 60 9.28 2.44 0.35
CA LEU A 60 9.22 2.03 -1.05
C LEU A 60 7.80 1.97 -1.59
N TYR A 61 6.82 1.60 -0.74
CA TYR A 61 5.41 1.67 -1.09
C TYR A 61 4.91 3.09 -1.32
N LEU A 62 5.52 4.12 -0.72
CA LEU A 62 5.19 5.50 -1.04
C LEU A 62 5.35 5.78 -2.53
N LEU A 63 6.40 5.27 -3.18
CA LEU A 63 6.62 5.46 -4.62
C LEU A 63 5.70 4.59 -5.47
N LEU A 64 5.60 3.30 -5.16
CA LEU A 64 4.79 2.35 -5.92
C LEU A 64 3.31 2.72 -5.91
N ILE A 65 2.76 2.98 -4.72
CA ILE A 65 1.33 3.24 -4.54
C ILE A 65 0.92 4.57 -5.16
N GLN A 66 1.78 5.60 -5.10
CA GLN A 66 1.52 6.86 -5.78
C GLN A 66 1.35 6.68 -7.29
N SER A 67 2.24 5.91 -7.90
CA SER A 67 2.16 5.61 -9.33
C SER A 67 0.87 4.87 -9.69
N LEU A 68 0.50 3.85 -8.90
CA LEU A 68 -0.73 3.07 -9.12
C LEU A 68 -1.99 3.90 -8.86
N SER A 69 -2.00 4.72 -7.81
CA SER A 69 -3.14 5.56 -7.44
C SER A 69 -3.48 6.57 -8.54
N THR A 70 -2.49 7.21 -9.16
CA THR A 70 -2.72 8.17 -10.24
C THR A 70 -3.40 7.54 -11.47
N GLN A 71 -3.30 6.23 -11.65
CA GLN A 71 -3.89 5.49 -12.76
C GLN A 71 -5.30 4.97 -12.46
N LEU A 72 -5.71 4.88 -11.18
CA LEU A 72 -6.99 4.29 -10.77
C LEU A 72 -8.21 4.91 -11.47
N TRP A 73 -8.20 6.25 -11.64
CA TRP A 73 -9.31 6.99 -12.21
C TRP A 73 -8.97 7.65 -13.55
N SER A 74 -7.79 7.37 -14.13
CA SER A 74 -7.34 8.00 -15.38
C SER A 74 -8.28 7.71 -16.56
N ASP A 75 -8.87 6.52 -16.61
CA ASP A 75 -9.81 6.11 -17.68
C ASP A 75 -11.13 6.92 -17.63
N GLU A 76 -11.51 7.42 -16.47
CA GLU A 76 -12.75 8.20 -16.30
C GLU A 76 -12.63 9.66 -16.73
N HIS A 77 -11.44 10.09 -17.12
CA HIS A 77 -11.24 11.42 -17.72
C HIS A 77 -11.71 11.47 -19.16
N ASN A 78 -11.85 10.33 -19.84
CA ASN A 78 -12.41 10.25 -21.18
C ASN A 78 -13.94 10.39 -21.13
N PRO A 79 -14.53 11.43 -21.77
CA PRO A 79 -15.98 11.67 -21.73
C PRO A 79 -16.82 10.48 -22.24
N GLY A 80 -16.33 9.79 -23.26
CA GLY A 80 -16.99 8.60 -23.81
C GLY A 80 -17.04 7.45 -22.82
N MET A 81 -15.97 7.24 -22.06
CA MET A 81 -15.88 6.21 -21.05
C MET A 81 -16.77 6.51 -19.83
N ARG A 82 -16.81 7.79 -19.42
CA ARG A 82 -17.69 8.23 -18.34
C ARG A 82 -19.17 8.03 -18.71
N ASN A 83 -19.58 8.36 -19.92
CA ASN A 83 -20.93 8.16 -20.38
C ASN A 83 -21.30 6.68 -20.46
N MET A 84 -20.42 5.83 -20.97
CA MET A 84 -20.61 4.38 -21.00
C MET A 84 -20.74 3.79 -19.58
N MET A 85 -19.97 4.28 -18.62
CA MET A 85 -20.06 3.85 -17.22
C MET A 85 -21.39 4.24 -16.55
N LYS A 86 -21.99 5.37 -16.96
CA LYS A 86 -23.30 5.82 -16.46
C LYS A 86 -24.47 4.99 -16.98
N THR A 87 -24.33 4.36 -18.14
CA THR A 87 -25.39 3.50 -18.74
C THR A 87 -25.40 2.08 -18.16
N LEU A 88 -24.32 1.66 -17.51
CA LEU A 88 -24.23 0.35 -16.87
C LEU A 88 -24.81 0.39 -15.45
N PRO A 89 -25.60 -0.61 -15.03
CA PRO A 89 -26.15 -0.69 -13.68
C PRO A 89 -25.07 -1.16 -12.67
N ILE A 90 -24.01 -0.37 -12.54
CA ILE A 90 -22.86 -0.65 -11.65
C ILE A 90 -23.03 0.17 -10.39
N THR A 91 -22.97 -0.49 -9.23
CA THR A 91 -22.94 0.21 -7.94
C THR A 91 -21.58 0.88 -7.71
N THR A 92 -21.57 2.03 -7.05
CA THR A 92 -20.32 2.75 -6.73
C THR A 92 -19.36 1.88 -5.91
N VAL A 93 -19.91 1.05 -5.03
CA VAL A 93 -19.12 0.13 -4.20
C VAL A 93 -18.43 -0.93 -5.05
N GLU A 94 -19.13 -1.55 -6.02
CA GLU A 94 -18.52 -2.54 -6.92
C GLU A 94 -17.39 -1.91 -7.76
N ARG A 95 -17.57 -0.65 -8.16
CA ARG A 95 -16.55 0.10 -8.92
C ARG A 95 -15.30 0.37 -8.08
N VAL A 96 -15.47 0.85 -6.85
CA VAL A 96 -14.36 1.14 -5.93
C VAL A 96 -13.61 -0.16 -5.57
N LEU A 97 -14.34 -1.20 -5.14
CA LEU A 97 -13.75 -2.47 -4.76
C LEU A 97 -13.03 -3.15 -5.93
N GLY A 98 -13.63 -3.17 -7.12
CA GLY A 98 -13.00 -3.79 -8.30
C GLY A 98 -11.69 -3.11 -8.69
N LYS A 99 -11.64 -1.78 -8.64
CA LYS A 99 -10.42 -1.02 -8.93
C LYS A 99 -9.36 -1.17 -7.85
N PHE A 100 -9.76 -1.10 -6.58
CA PHE A 100 -8.87 -1.32 -5.44
C PHE A 100 -8.23 -2.70 -5.48
N LEU A 101 -9.03 -3.76 -5.64
CA LEU A 101 -8.52 -5.13 -5.70
C LEU A 101 -7.55 -5.33 -6.87
N ALA A 102 -7.82 -4.74 -8.04
CA ALA A 102 -6.91 -4.83 -9.17
C ALA A 102 -5.56 -4.18 -8.88
N ALA A 103 -5.54 -3.00 -8.27
CA ALA A 103 -4.32 -2.32 -7.87
C ALA A 103 -3.58 -3.07 -6.74
N TRP A 104 -4.32 -3.64 -5.78
CA TRP A 104 -3.74 -4.43 -4.70
C TRP A 104 -3.08 -5.72 -5.21
N VAL A 105 -3.68 -6.37 -6.22
CA VAL A 105 -3.05 -7.52 -6.90
C VAL A 105 -1.75 -7.11 -7.59
N VAL A 106 -1.68 -5.93 -8.21
CA VAL A 106 -0.42 -5.43 -8.81
C VAL A 106 0.64 -5.21 -7.72
N CYS A 107 0.27 -4.64 -6.55
CA CYS A 107 1.17 -4.55 -5.40
C CYS A 107 1.62 -5.94 -4.92
N GLY A 108 0.71 -6.91 -4.86
CA GLY A 108 1.02 -8.30 -4.50
C GLY A 108 1.99 -8.95 -5.50
N ILE A 109 1.82 -8.69 -6.80
CA ILE A 109 2.77 -9.16 -7.83
C ILE A 109 4.15 -8.50 -7.63
N ALA A 110 4.20 -7.19 -7.38
CA ALA A 110 5.45 -6.50 -7.09
C ALA A 110 6.16 -7.09 -5.87
N LEU A 111 5.41 -7.38 -4.82
CA LEU A 111 5.91 -8.05 -3.61
C LEU A 111 6.36 -9.49 -3.90
N ALA A 112 5.62 -10.25 -4.68
CA ALA A 112 6.00 -11.61 -5.06
C ALA A 112 7.29 -11.64 -5.91
N LEU A 113 7.55 -10.61 -6.71
CA LEU A 113 8.80 -10.48 -7.49
C LEU A 113 10.03 -10.24 -6.59
N THR A 114 9.87 -9.89 -5.33
CA THR A 114 10.98 -9.83 -4.36
C THR A 114 11.32 -11.19 -3.74
N PHE A 115 10.51 -12.24 -4.00
CA PHE A 115 10.72 -13.59 -3.46
C PHE A 115 12.11 -14.19 -3.77
N PRO A 116 12.79 -13.94 -4.90
CA PRO A 116 14.15 -14.41 -5.14
C PRO A 116 15.14 -13.99 -4.05
N LEU A 117 14.93 -12.84 -3.38
CA LEU A 117 15.77 -12.41 -2.26
C LEU A 117 15.63 -13.34 -1.04
N VAL A 118 14.42 -13.87 -0.82
CA VAL A 118 14.18 -14.87 0.24
C VAL A 118 14.93 -16.15 -0.05
N VAL A 119 14.97 -16.59 -1.32
CA VAL A 119 15.72 -17.77 -1.73
C VAL A 119 17.21 -17.57 -1.48
N VAL A 120 17.75 -16.39 -1.80
CA VAL A 120 19.14 -16.03 -1.54
C VAL A 120 19.43 -16.02 -0.04
N ALA A 121 18.55 -15.44 0.79
CA ALA A 121 18.71 -15.42 2.24
C ALA A 121 18.73 -16.82 2.85
N ASN A 122 17.82 -17.71 2.41
CA ASN A 122 17.80 -19.11 2.85
C ASN A 122 19.03 -19.91 2.39
N TYR A 123 19.67 -19.50 1.29
CA TYR A 123 20.89 -20.15 0.81
C TYR A 123 22.13 -19.69 1.60
N LEU A 124 22.17 -18.43 2.05
CA LEU A 124 23.28 -17.85 2.80
C LEU A 124 23.27 -18.21 4.28
N GLY A 125 22.09 -18.49 4.87
CA GLY A 125 21.96 -18.79 6.29
C GLY A 125 20.65 -19.48 6.63
N ALA A 126 20.46 -19.86 7.89
CA ALA A 126 19.22 -20.47 8.39
C ALA A 126 18.18 -19.39 8.68
N ALA A 127 17.44 -18.96 7.64
CA ALA A 127 16.37 -17.99 7.79
C ALA A 127 15.11 -18.64 8.41
N ASP A 128 14.46 -17.92 9.33
CA ASP A 128 13.16 -18.34 9.88
C ASP A 128 12.04 -18.04 8.89
N ASN A 129 11.63 -19.08 8.14
CA ASN A 129 10.57 -18.96 7.13
C ASN A 129 9.19 -18.58 7.72
N ALA A 130 8.93 -18.82 9.01
CA ALA A 130 7.69 -18.42 9.64
C ALA A 130 7.67 -16.89 9.83
N VAL A 131 8.79 -16.32 10.28
CA VAL A 131 8.96 -14.86 10.39
C VAL A 131 8.86 -14.21 9.02
N ILE A 132 9.56 -14.72 8.01
CA ILE A 132 9.50 -14.20 6.63
C ILE A 132 8.07 -14.21 6.09
N THR A 133 7.31 -15.27 6.31
CA THR A 133 5.91 -15.35 5.87
C THR A 133 5.05 -14.29 6.55
N SER A 134 5.23 -14.05 7.85
CA SER A 134 4.52 -13.00 8.59
C SER A 134 4.85 -11.61 8.05
N GLN A 135 6.11 -11.37 7.72
CA GLN A 135 6.60 -10.12 7.13
C GLN A 135 5.98 -9.85 5.76
N PHE A 136 5.88 -10.87 4.89
CA PHE A 136 5.19 -10.75 3.60
C PHE A 136 3.70 -10.42 3.75
N LEU A 137 3.02 -11.07 4.70
CA LEU A 137 1.60 -10.79 4.98
C LEU A 137 1.41 -9.37 5.53
N ALA A 138 2.25 -8.96 6.48
CA ALA A 138 2.25 -7.61 7.03
C ALA A 138 2.48 -6.55 5.94
N SER A 139 3.47 -6.79 5.07
CA SER A 139 3.78 -5.93 3.94
C SER A 139 2.60 -5.81 2.95
N GLY A 140 1.91 -6.92 2.66
CA GLY A 140 0.71 -6.93 1.82
C GLY A 140 -0.46 -6.14 2.42
N LEU A 141 -0.66 -6.21 3.74
CA LEU A 141 -1.67 -5.44 4.46
C LEU A 141 -1.33 -3.94 4.48
N LEU A 142 -0.07 -3.59 4.73
CA LEU A 142 0.41 -2.21 4.67
C LEU A 142 0.20 -1.61 3.27
N ALA A 143 0.57 -2.33 2.22
CA ALA A 143 0.33 -1.91 0.84
C ALA A 143 -1.15 -1.65 0.56
N GLY A 144 -2.05 -2.53 1.05
CA GLY A 144 -3.49 -2.36 0.95
C GLY A 144 -4.00 -1.11 1.66
N SER A 145 -3.52 -0.83 2.87
CA SER A 145 -3.91 0.36 3.64
C SER A 145 -3.46 1.65 2.95
N TYR A 146 -2.21 1.73 2.51
CA TYR A 146 -1.71 2.89 1.76
C TYR A 146 -2.44 3.11 0.44
N LEU A 147 -2.75 2.01 -0.27
CA LEU A 147 -3.52 2.06 -1.50
C LEU A 147 -4.96 2.56 -1.28
N SER A 148 -5.61 2.20 -0.17
CA SER A 148 -6.95 2.68 0.16
C SER A 148 -6.99 4.19 0.39
N VAL A 149 -5.95 4.73 1.04
CA VAL A 149 -5.73 6.19 1.18
C VAL A 149 -5.56 6.84 -0.20
N GLY A 150 -4.73 6.26 -1.06
CA GLY A 150 -4.54 6.72 -2.45
C GLY A 150 -5.85 6.72 -3.25
N CYS A 151 -6.70 5.68 -3.10
CA CYS A 151 -8.03 5.64 -3.71
C CYS A 151 -8.93 6.79 -3.25
N PHE A 152 -8.93 7.10 -1.96
CA PHE A 152 -9.71 8.19 -1.39
C PHE A 152 -9.28 9.55 -1.96
N ILE A 153 -7.98 9.83 -1.98
CA ILE A 153 -7.45 11.08 -2.52
C ILE A 153 -7.75 11.22 -4.01
N CYS A 154 -7.66 10.12 -4.77
CA CYS A 154 -8.06 10.11 -6.18
C CYS A 154 -9.54 10.41 -6.40
N ALA A 155 -10.42 10.07 -5.44
CA ALA A 155 -11.83 10.44 -5.51
C ALA A 155 -12.07 11.94 -5.22
N LEU A 156 -11.19 12.58 -4.43
CA LEU A 156 -11.28 14.00 -4.11
C LEU A 156 -10.85 14.91 -5.26
N THR A 157 -9.80 14.56 -5.99
CA THR A 157 -9.23 15.41 -7.04
C THR A 157 -8.97 14.64 -8.33
N HIS A 158 -8.99 15.37 -9.47
CA HIS A 158 -8.77 14.78 -10.79
C HIS A 158 -7.40 15.10 -11.39
N ARG A 159 -6.62 15.98 -10.75
CA ARG A 159 -5.29 16.38 -11.26
C ARG A 159 -4.23 15.41 -10.77
N ARG A 160 -3.57 14.70 -11.68
CA ARG A 160 -2.54 13.68 -11.34
C ARG A 160 -1.46 14.18 -10.40
N ILE A 161 -0.95 15.41 -10.63
CA ILE A 161 0.09 16.02 -9.79
C ILE A 161 -0.43 16.29 -8.38
N VAL A 162 -1.68 16.77 -8.24
CA VAL A 162 -2.29 17.02 -6.94
C VAL A 162 -2.54 15.72 -6.19
N ILE A 163 -2.98 14.65 -6.88
CA ILE A 163 -3.13 13.32 -6.30
C ILE A 163 -1.77 12.85 -5.74
N PHE A 164 -0.72 12.95 -6.55
CA PHE A 164 0.62 12.55 -6.15
C PHE A 164 1.10 13.31 -4.91
N ILE A 165 1.05 14.63 -4.93
CA ILE A 165 1.54 15.47 -3.81
C ILE A 165 0.70 15.23 -2.55
N LEU A 166 -0.62 15.17 -2.68
CA LEU A 166 -1.53 15.09 -1.52
C LEU A 166 -1.47 13.72 -0.87
N SER A 167 -1.40 12.64 -1.67
CA SER A 167 -1.29 11.28 -1.14
C SER A 167 0.11 11.00 -0.57
N LEU A 168 1.16 11.49 -1.23
CA LEU A 168 2.52 11.41 -0.70
C LEU A 168 2.63 12.20 0.62
N GLY A 169 2.14 13.43 0.64
CA GLY A 169 2.14 14.28 1.83
C GLY A 169 1.38 13.65 3.00
N LEU A 170 0.17 13.14 2.76
CA LEU A 170 -0.62 12.48 3.79
C LEU A 170 0.08 11.23 4.34
N LEU A 171 0.58 10.37 3.45
CA LEU A 171 1.27 9.15 3.87
C LEU A 171 2.58 9.47 4.60
N LEU A 172 3.35 10.48 4.15
CA LEU A 172 4.54 10.93 4.85
C LEU A 172 4.22 11.49 6.23
N THR A 173 3.18 12.33 6.38
CA THR A 173 2.81 12.88 7.69
C THR A 173 2.39 11.79 8.66
N VAL A 174 1.64 10.79 8.19
CA VAL A 174 1.23 9.64 9.02
C VAL A 174 2.42 8.76 9.36
N SER A 175 3.37 8.58 8.44
CA SER A 175 4.58 7.77 8.65
C SER A 175 5.64 8.48 9.50
N MET A 176 5.63 9.81 9.58
CA MET A 176 6.53 10.59 10.43
C MET A 176 5.91 10.88 11.81
N LEU A 177 4.73 10.35 12.09
CA LEU A 177 4.01 10.63 13.33
C LEU A 177 4.78 10.12 14.55
N SER A 178 5.40 8.94 14.46
CA SER A 178 6.28 8.37 15.49
C SER A 178 7.45 9.28 15.83
N SER A 179 8.15 9.78 14.82
CA SER A 179 9.29 10.67 15.03
C SER A 179 8.90 12.02 15.66
N ALA A 180 7.70 12.50 15.35
CA ALA A 180 7.16 13.71 15.99
C ALA A 180 6.74 13.43 17.45
N LEU A 181 6.30 12.22 17.76
CA LEU A 181 5.92 11.80 19.11
C LEU A 181 7.13 11.69 20.02
N ASP A 182 8.25 11.13 19.55
CA ASP A 182 9.49 11.06 20.32
C ASP A 182 9.97 12.46 20.75
N ALA A 183 9.73 13.47 19.91
CA ALA A 183 10.04 14.87 20.21
C ALA A 183 9.04 15.51 21.21
N LEU A 184 7.80 14.99 21.28
CA LEU A 184 6.69 15.52 22.09
C LEU A 184 6.48 14.75 23.41
N GLU A 185 7.13 13.62 23.60
CA GLU A 185 6.93 12.68 24.71
C GLU A 185 7.08 13.36 26.10
N HIS A 186 7.85 14.45 26.17
CA HIS A 186 8.07 15.21 27.40
C HIS A 186 7.07 16.37 27.62
N GLN A 187 6.21 16.69 26.64
CA GLN A 187 5.34 17.89 26.71
C GLN A 187 3.85 17.57 26.51
N ALA A 188 3.49 16.40 25.98
CA ALA A 188 2.10 16.05 25.68
C ALA A 188 1.49 15.16 26.77
N PRO A 189 0.17 15.26 27.02
CA PRO A 189 -0.56 14.35 27.90
C PRO A 189 -0.50 12.91 27.38
N ILE A 190 -0.35 11.93 28.27
CA ILE A 190 -0.18 10.49 27.95
C ILE A 190 -1.28 9.99 26.99
N TRP A 191 -2.54 10.41 27.19
CA TRP A 191 -3.66 9.98 26.34
C TRP A 191 -3.53 10.45 24.87
N VAL A 192 -2.88 11.60 24.62
CA VAL A 192 -2.59 12.11 23.25
C VAL A 192 -1.52 11.24 22.61
N VAL A 193 -0.45 10.98 23.35
CA VAL A 193 0.67 10.14 22.89
C VAL A 193 0.17 8.74 22.54
N ASP A 194 -0.59 8.10 23.42
CA ASP A 194 -1.16 6.77 23.20
C ASP A 194 -2.11 6.72 21.99
N SER A 195 -2.92 7.77 21.81
CA SER A 195 -3.84 7.86 20.66
C SER A 195 -3.09 7.99 19.33
N LEU A 196 -2.00 8.75 19.31
CA LEU A 196 -1.18 8.97 18.13
C LEU A 196 -0.35 7.72 17.79
N ILE A 197 0.25 7.06 18.78
CA ILE A 197 0.93 5.76 18.64
C ILE A 197 -0.04 4.71 18.07
N ALA A 198 -1.28 4.70 18.53
CA ALA A 198 -2.29 3.79 18.03
C ALA A 198 -2.62 4.00 16.53
N LEU A 199 -2.40 5.20 16.00
CA LEU A 199 -2.67 5.58 14.61
C LEU A 199 -1.45 5.41 13.69
N ASP A 200 -0.25 5.18 14.23
CA ASP A 200 0.97 5.08 13.43
C ASP A 200 1.08 3.70 12.72
N PRO A 201 1.02 3.66 11.38
CA PRO A 201 1.11 2.41 10.64
C PRO A 201 2.52 1.82 10.63
N ILE A 202 3.58 2.63 10.79
CA ILE A 202 4.96 2.15 10.80
C ILE A 202 5.27 1.42 12.09
N LEU A 203 4.88 1.97 13.25
CA LEU A 203 5.06 1.29 14.54
C LEU A 203 4.31 -0.05 14.57
N ARG A 204 3.07 -0.07 14.06
CA ARG A 204 2.29 -1.31 13.97
C ARG A 204 2.86 -2.29 12.94
N PHE A 205 3.44 -1.79 11.88
CA PHE A 205 4.14 -2.64 10.91
C PHE A 205 5.38 -3.26 11.56
N GLY A 206 6.17 -2.50 12.32
CA GLY A 206 7.33 -2.98 13.05
C GLY A 206 7.01 -4.09 14.07
N THR A 207 5.83 -4.07 14.71
CA THR A 207 5.40 -5.17 15.59
C THR A 207 5.09 -6.46 14.82
N LEU A 208 4.48 -6.33 13.64
CA LEU A 208 4.21 -7.46 12.75
C LEU A 208 5.48 -7.99 12.08
N ASP A 209 6.43 -7.11 11.79
CA ASP A 209 7.72 -7.43 11.18
C ASP A 209 8.58 -8.32 12.09
N ASN A 210 8.47 -8.19 13.41
CA ASN A 210 9.13 -9.03 14.39
C ASN A 210 8.56 -10.47 14.50
N GLY A 211 7.79 -10.93 13.53
CA GLY A 211 7.23 -12.28 13.48
C GLY A 211 6.03 -12.53 14.41
N LYS A 212 5.55 -11.49 15.09
CA LYS A 212 4.36 -11.57 15.96
C LYS A 212 3.14 -11.06 15.21
N LEU A 213 2.48 -11.92 14.44
CA LEU A 213 1.18 -11.62 13.85
C LEU A 213 0.13 -11.48 14.95
N THR A 214 0.00 -10.28 15.52
CA THR A 214 -1.09 -10.00 16.45
C THR A 214 -2.37 -9.73 15.67
N LEU A 215 -3.47 -10.36 16.07
CA LEU A 215 -4.79 -10.10 15.47
C LEU A 215 -5.17 -8.62 15.55
N HIS A 216 -4.73 -7.96 16.61
CA HIS A 216 -5.01 -6.54 16.84
C HIS A 216 -4.41 -5.65 15.73
N ASP A 217 -3.16 -5.85 15.37
CA ASP A 217 -2.47 -5.05 14.35
C ASP A 217 -2.98 -5.36 12.93
N SER A 218 -3.30 -6.65 12.66
CA SER A 218 -3.93 -7.03 11.40
C SER A 218 -5.32 -6.39 11.23
N LEU A 219 -6.13 -6.36 12.30
CA LEU A 219 -7.45 -5.70 12.30
C LEU A 219 -7.34 -4.18 12.11
N TYR A 220 -6.28 -3.55 12.62
CA TYR A 220 -6.02 -2.13 12.36
C TYR A 220 -5.90 -1.84 10.87
N PHE A 221 -5.03 -2.57 10.15
CA PHE A 221 -4.87 -2.38 8.70
C PHE A 221 -6.15 -2.68 7.92
N VAL A 222 -6.87 -3.72 8.28
CA VAL A 222 -8.16 -4.06 7.65
C VAL A 222 -9.20 -2.97 7.91
N SER A 223 -9.30 -2.45 9.14
CA SER A 223 -10.22 -1.35 9.47
C SER A 223 -9.89 -0.07 8.70
N MET A 224 -8.61 0.25 8.56
CA MET A 224 -8.13 1.39 7.75
C MET A 224 -8.53 1.24 6.28
N ILE A 225 -8.33 0.05 5.69
CA ILE A 225 -8.74 -0.25 4.32
C ILE A 225 -10.24 -0.02 4.17
N LEU A 226 -11.06 -0.61 5.05
CA LEU A 226 -12.51 -0.50 4.97
C LEU A 226 -13.00 0.96 5.16
N ALA A 227 -12.44 1.69 6.11
CA ALA A 227 -12.80 3.09 6.36
C ALA A 227 -12.52 3.99 5.13
N PHE A 228 -11.34 3.91 4.55
CA PHE A 228 -10.99 4.72 3.38
C PHE A 228 -11.73 4.31 2.11
N LEU A 229 -12.02 3.01 1.91
CA LEU A 229 -12.86 2.56 0.79
C LEU A 229 -14.31 3.02 0.95
N ALA A 230 -14.87 2.98 2.17
CA ALA A 230 -16.20 3.52 2.45
C ALA A 230 -16.24 5.04 2.20
N ALA A 231 -15.26 5.79 2.69
CA ALA A 231 -15.12 7.22 2.44
C ALA A 231 -15.01 7.53 0.93
N THR A 232 -14.27 6.71 0.17
CA THR A 232 -14.18 6.80 -1.30
C THR A 232 -15.54 6.61 -1.96
N ALA A 233 -16.29 5.60 -1.54
CA ALA A 233 -17.62 5.31 -2.10
C ALA A 233 -18.62 6.43 -1.81
N VAL A 234 -18.61 6.99 -0.59
CA VAL A 234 -19.45 8.13 -0.21
C VAL A 234 -19.10 9.38 -1.03
N THR A 235 -17.81 9.69 -1.17
CA THR A 235 -17.33 10.85 -1.95
C THR A 235 -17.75 10.76 -3.41
N LEU A 236 -17.63 9.58 -4.02
CA LEU A 236 -18.05 9.37 -5.41
C LEU A 236 -19.56 9.45 -5.58
N ASN A 237 -20.34 8.92 -4.63
CA ASN A 237 -21.80 9.05 -4.67
C ASN A 237 -22.26 10.51 -4.58
N TYR A 238 -21.56 11.31 -3.76
CA TYR A 238 -21.87 12.75 -3.64
C TYR A 238 -21.57 13.52 -4.92
N LYS A 239 -20.47 13.18 -5.61
CA LYS A 239 -20.10 13.83 -6.90
C LYS A 239 -20.94 13.40 -8.09
N THR A 240 -21.65 12.27 -8.00
CA THR A 240 -22.50 11.77 -9.09
C THR A 240 -23.96 12.21 -8.98
N ARG A 241 -24.36 12.80 -7.86
CA ARG A 241 -25.64 13.49 -7.67
C ARG A 241 -25.57 14.90 -8.18
#